data_e352243fc2cc29861277061794c8adab
#
_entry.id   e352243fc2cc29861277061794c8adab
#
_cell.length_a   1.000
_cell.length_b   1.000
_cell.length_c   1.000
_cell.angle_alpha   90.00
_cell.angle_beta   90.00
_cell.angle_gamma   90.00
#
_symmetry.space_group_name_H-M   'P 1'
#
loop_
_entity.id
_entity.type
_entity.pdbx_description
1 polymer ?
#
loop_
_entity_poly.entity_id
_entity_poly.type
_entity_poly.pdbx_seq_one_letter_code
_entity_poly.pdbx_strand_id
1 'polypeptide(L)'
;MRIAWIFALLAGALALPGTTGAAERFVADPRLTVDCEAAILKGSGAFVQQKLKLLDKCTAGVFKCIQTTPPDDDAEDDPVDVCLEKMAERCAKTVEAIAAAEQAFTDAITKGCSALHPLEVLRADAVGYELIAQQCSDLGTDLTDLASVAQCIVQEHECAAERLFQAEHPRAGELLGLVDADLGPDSCLEDFGGGGFGVDDLVLGKQLDRCDAGVRKAGAGFTGKKQKSLAQCVSALYACDQLAFGNAECVAKAQKTCDKAFGTIAGEALKLEPSVDKSCAVVDFSQAVPDEGLAFTELVDECDTLGVSDIVTIDHYKTCLYRQHECIGDELMQFAAPRATELLMRVGR
;
A
#
# COMPACT_ATOMS: atom_id res chain seq x y z
N MET A 1 17.69 2.09 -48.14
CA MET A 1 18.74 1.06 -48.28
C MET A 1 18.37 -0.09 -47.37
N ARG A 2 17.94 -1.19 -47.99
CA ARG A 2 17.55 -2.45 -47.33
C ARG A 2 18.79 -3.35 -47.27
N ILE A 3 19.24 -3.77 -46.10
CA ILE A 3 20.28 -4.81 -45.98
C ILE A 3 19.61 -6.02 -45.37
N ALA A 4 19.49 -7.04 -46.22
CA ALA A 4 19.04 -8.39 -45.83
C ALA A 4 20.24 -9.15 -45.27
N TRP A 5 20.11 -9.77 -44.11
CA TRP A 5 21.06 -10.73 -43.56
C TRP A 5 20.46 -12.13 -43.64
N ILE A 6 21.15 -12.96 -44.37
CA ILE A 6 20.88 -14.40 -44.57
C ILE A 6 21.47 -15.15 -43.38
N PHE A 7 20.63 -15.88 -42.63
CA PHE A 7 21.09 -16.84 -41.62
C PHE A 7 21.25 -18.22 -42.28
N ALA A 8 22.50 -18.72 -42.26
CA ALA A 8 22.82 -20.08 -42.60
C ALA A 8 22.62 -20.98 -41.37
N LEU A 9 21.77 -22.00 -41.54
CA LEU A 9 21.54 -23.10 -40.60
C LEU A 9 22.72 -24.06 -40.62
N LEU A 10 23.40 -24.26 -39.51
CA LEU A 10 24.29 -25.39 -39.25
C LEU A 10 23.67 -26.22 -38.11
N ALA A 11 23.04 -27.34 -38.51
CA ALA A 11 22.57 -28.36 -37.62
C ALA A 11 23.73 -29.27 -37.20
N GLY A 12 24.23 -29.11 -35.98
CA GLY A 12 25.17 -30.02 -35.34
C GLY A 12 24.50 -30.74 -34.19
N ALA A 13 24.06 -31.98 -34.41
CA ALA A 13 23.54 -32.84 -33.35
C ALA A 13 24.70 -33.40 -32.53
N LEU A 14 24.94 -32.84 -31.37
CA LEU A 14 25.75 -33.44 -30.30
C LEU A 14 24.83 -34.19 -29.35
N ALA A 15 24.80 -35.51 -29.47
CA ALA A 15 24.19 -36.42 -28.51
C ALA A 15 25.04 -36.41 -27.23
N LEU A 16 24.57 -35.73 -26.19
CA LEU A 16 25.12 -35.87 -24.82
C LEU A 16 24.49 -37.11 -24.17
N PRO A 17 25.30 -37.93 -23.44
CA PRO A 17 24.76 -39.09 -22.72
C PRO A 17 23.85 -38.60 -21.61
N GLY A 18 22.62 -39.11 -21.62
CA GLY A 18 21.61 -38.79 -20.62
C GLY A 18 22.04 -39.24 -19.22
N THR A 19 22.36 -38.26 -18.38
CA THR A 19 22.23 -38.43 -16.92
C THR A 19 20.75 -38.22 -16.61
N THR A 20 20.00 -39.31 -16.55
CA THR A 20 18.67 -39.34 -15.93
C THR A 20 18.86 -39.25 -14.41
N GLY A 21 19.30 -38.06 -13.95
CA GLY A 21 19.03 -37.64 -12.61
C GLY A 21 17.54 -37.37 -12.58
N ALA A 22 16.77 -38.25 -11.96
CA ALA A 22 15.42 -37.96 -11.54
C ALA A 22 15.55 -36.75 -10.59
N ALA A 23 15.32 -35.54 -11.11
CA ALA A 23 15.05 -34.41 -10.24
C ALA A 23 13.86 -34.86 -9.41
N GLU A 24 14.09 -35.12 -8.14
CA GLU A 24 13.01 -35.32 -7.17
C GLU A 24 12.10 -34.10 -7.36
N ARG A 25 10.94 -34.33 -7.98
CA ARG A 25 9.88 -33.34 -7.96
C ARG A 25 9.45 -33.23 -6.53
N PHE A 26 10.00 -32.26 -5.81
CA PHE A 26 9.41 -31.81 -4.57
C PHE A 26 8.00 -31.33 -4.94
N VAL A 27 7.02 -32.20 -4.70
CA VAL A 27 5.61 -31.82 -4.81
C VAL A 27 5.26 -31.22 -3.46
N ALA A 28 5.17 -29.89 -3.39
CA ALA A 28 4.66 -29.20 -2.22
C ALA A 28 3.35 -29.85 -1.76
N ASP A 29 3.16 -29.99 -0.46
CA ASP A 29 1.81 -30.25 0.05
C ASP A 29 0.96 -29.00 -0.30
N PRO A 30 -0.06 -29.11 -1.17
CA PRO A 30 -0.86 -27.96 -1.59
C PRO A 30 -1.53 -27.23 -0.42
N ARG A 31 -1.70 -27.88 0.72
CA ARG A 31 -2.23 -27.23 1.94
C ARG A 31 -1.25 -26.24 2.53
N LEU A 32 0.04 -26.59 2.53
CA LEU A 32 1.09 -25.71 3.04
C LEU A 32 1.22 -24.44 2.18
N THR A 33 1.06 -24.56 0.85
CA THR A 33 1.06 -23.37 -0.03
C THR A 33 -0.14 -22.47 0.23
N VAL A 34 -1.33 -23.05 0.44
CA VAL A 34 -2.55 -22.29 0.81
C VAL A 34 -2.39 -21.60 2.16
N ASP A 35 -1.83 -22.29 3.16
CA ASP A 35 -1.60 -21.72 4.49
C ASP A 35 -0.57 -20.58 4.46
N CYS A 36 0.49 -20.72 3.64
CA CYS A 36 1.50 -19.68 3.44
C CYS A 36 0.88 -18.44 2.78
N GLU A 37 0.18 -18.60 1.65
CA GLU A 37 -0.47 -17.49 0.95
C GLU A 37 -1.50 -16.78 1.85
N ALA A 38 -2.31 -17.54 2.58
CA ALA A 38 -3.29 -16.98 3.53
C ALA A 38 -2.63 -16.19 4.67
N ALA A 39 -1.47 -16.63 5.17
CA ALA A 39 -0.71 -15.92 6.18
C ALA A 39 -0.16 -14.60 5.66
N ILE A 40 0.38 -14.58 4.44
CA ILE A 40 0.88 -13.37 3.78
C ILE A 40 -0.26 -12.37 3.56
N LEU A 41 -1.36 -12.77 2.93
CA LEU A 41 -2.53 -11.91 2.68
C LEU A 41 -3.11 -11.30 3.96
N LYS A 42 -3.20 -12.10 5.01
CA LYS A 42 -3.70 -11.62 6.31
C LYS A 42 -2.73 -10.64 6.96
N GLY A 43 -1.43 -10.95 6.92
CA GLY A 43 -0.37 -10.09 7.46
C GLY A 43 -0.30 -8.76 6.73
N SER A 44 -0.31 -8.78 5.39
CA SER A 44 -0.33 -7.63 4.50
C SER A 44 -1.44 -6.64 4.87
N GLY A 45 -2.69 -7.07 4.85
CA GLY A 45 -3.81 -6.18 5.16
C GLY A 45 -3.76 -5.64 6.60
N ALA A 46 -3.31 -6.42 7.56
CA ALA A 46 -3.16 -5.98 8.96
C ALA A 46 -2.05 -4.94 9.11
N PHE A 47 -0.90 -5.16 8.47
CA PHE A 47 0.25 -4.27 8.52
C PHE A 47 -0.08 -2.89 7.92
N VAL A 48 -0.60 -2.85 6.68
CA VAL A 48 -0.96 -1.59 6.00
C VAL A 48 -1.96 -0.79 6.85
N GLN A 49 -3.01 -1.42 7.36
CA GLN A 49 -4.00 -0.73 8.21
C GLN A 49 -3.39 -0.22 9.52
N GLN A 50 -2.46 -0.97 10.11
CA GLN A 50 -1.78 -0.55 11.32
C GLN A 50 -0.84 0.62 11.06
N LYS A 51 -0.06 0.60 9.96
CA LYS A 51 0.85 1.68 9.58
C LYS A 51 0.08 2.97 9.30
N LEU A 52 -0.98 2.93 8.48
CA LEU A 52 -1.85 4.08 8.22
C LEU A 52 -2.39 4.69 9.52
N LYS A 53 -2.89 3.86 10.43
CA LYS A 53 -3.41 4.32 11.73
C LYS A 53 -2.33 4.93 12.63
N LEU A 54 -1.11 4.42 12.58
CA LEU A 54 0.00 4.92 13.38
C LEU A 54 0.49 6.26 12.83
N LEU A 55 0.63 6.39 11.51
CA LEU A 55 0.94 7.65 10.85
C LEU A 55 -0.12 8.71 11.18
N ASP A 56 -1.41 8.38 11.01
CA ASP A 56 -2.53 9.25 11.39
C ASP A 56 -2.44 9.72 12.84
N LYS A 57 -2.11 8.82 13.76
CA LYS A 57 -2.02 9.16 15.20
C LYS A 57 -0.91 10.19 15.51
N CYS A 58 0.20 10.17 14.77
CA CYS A 58 1.27 11.14 14.92
C CYS A 58 0.90 12.45 14.21
N THR A 59 0.76 12.41 12.88
CA THR A 59 0.64 13.60 12.04
C THR A 59 -0.63 14.41 12.31
N ALA A 60 -1.76 13.75 12.62
CA ALA A 60 -2.98 14.47 13.04
C ALA A 60 -2.77 15.34 14.28
N GLY A 61 -1.96 14.88 15.22
CA GLY A 61 -1.64 15.64 16.41
C GLY A 61 -0.78 16.86 16.09
N VAL A 62 0.23 16.69 15.25
CA VAL A 62 1.13 17.76 14.79
C VAL A 62 0.34 18.78 13.96
N PHE A 63 -0.44 18.32 12.98
CA PHE A 63 -1.29 19.18 12.15
C PHE A 63 -2.24 20.02 13.00
N LYS A 64 -2.85 19.39 14.00
CA LYS A 64 -3.72 20.11 14.93
C LYS A 64 -2.97 21.16 15.72
N CYS A 65 -1.72 20.91 16.17
CA CYS A 65 -0.93 21.92 16.87
C CYS A 65 -0.77 23.17 16.02
N ILE A 66 -0.32 23.03 14.76
CA ILE A 66 -0.08 24.18 13.88
C ILE A 66 -1.37 24.86 13.39
N GLN A 67 -2.48 24.13 13.25
CA GLN A 67 -3.73 24.69 12.72
C GLN A 67 -4.66 25.28 13.77
N THR A 68 -4.55 24.88 15.03
CA THR A 68 -5.59 25.23 16.02
C THR A 68 -5.06 25.86 17.30
N THR A 69 -3.74 25.94 17.47
CA THR A 69 -3.12 26.61 18.60
C THR A 69 -2.77 28.04 18.21
N PRO A 70 -3.28 29.07 18.91
CA PRO A 70 -2.90 30.45 18.63
C PRO A 70 -1.43 30.65 19.00
N PRO A 71 -0.61 31.24 18.10
CA PRO A 71 0.74 31.65 18.44
C PRO A 71 0.68 32.79 19.50
N ASP A 72 1.67 32.88 20.34
CA ASP A 72 1.82 33.95 21.34
C ASP A 72 3.28 34.42 21.38
N ASP A 73 3.60 35.39 20.54
CA ASP A 73 4.96 35.92 20.39
C ASP A 73 5.48 36.59 21.67
N ASP A 74 4.59 36.92 22.63
CA ASP A 74 4.93 37.56 23.92
C ASP A 74 5.11 36.53 25.06
N ALA A 75 4.78 35.26 24.83
CA ALA A 75 4.96 34.18 25.79
C ALA A 75 6.43 33.77 25.92
N GLU A 76 6.87 33.38 27.11
CA GLU A 76 8.21 32.82 27.33
C GLU A 76 8.41 31.52 26.53
N ASP A 77 7.33 30.73 26.41
CA ASP A 77 7.25 29.53 25.56
C ASP A 77 6.03 29.67 24.62
N ASP A 78 6.24 29.61 23.30
CA ASP A 78 5.14 29.63 22.34
C ASP A 78 4.23 28.39 22.55
N PRO A 79 2.90 28.58 22.70
CA PRO A 79 1.97 27.47 22.85
C PRO A 79 2.03 26.43 21.69
N VAL A 80 2.42 26.83 20.49
CA VAL A 80 2.62 25.93 19.36
C VAL A 80 3.82 25.02 19.63
N ASP A 81 4.96 25.59 20.05
CA ASP A 81 6.18 24.83 20.36
C ASP A 81 5.93 23.83 21.50
N VAL A 82 5.25 24.25 22.57
CA VAL A 82 4.85 23.36 23.68
C VAL A 82 3.94 22.22 23.19
N CYS A 83 3.08 22.48 22.21
CA CYS A 83 2.23 21.44 21.59
C CYS A 83 3.08 20.47 20.77
N LEU A 84 4.00 20.98 19.95
CA LEU A 84 4.91 20.18 19.11
C LEU A 84 5.84 19.28 19.94
N GLU A 85 6.40 19.77 21.04
CA GLU A 85 7.21 18.95 21.96
C GLU A 85 6.44 17.72 22.48
N LYS A 86 5.17 17.91 22.87
CA LYS A 86 4.31 16.79 23.30
C LYS A 86 4.02 15.82 22.16
N MET A 87 3.92 16.33 20.93
CA MET A 87 3.73 15.48 19.76
C MET A 87 5.01 14.74 19.41
N ALA A 88 6.20 15.33 19.56
CA ALA A 88 7.47 14.65 19.34
C ALA A 88 7.60 13.37 20.18
N GLU A 89 7.28 13.44 21.50
CA GLU A 89 7.27 12.25 22.36
C GLU A 89 6.27 11.17 21.90
N ARG A 90 5.11 11.61 21.39
CA ARG A 90 4.07 10.71 20.90
C ARG A 90 4.46 10.08 19.57
N CYS A 91 5.05 10.86 18.68
CA CYS A 91 5.50 10.42 17.37
C CYS A 91 6.67 9.45 17.47
N ALA A 92 7.64 9.70 18.38
CA ALA A 92 8.71 8.75 18.65
C ALA A 92 8.19 7.35 19.03
N LYS A 93 7.20 7.28 19.94
CA LYS A 93 6.53 6.00 20.30
C LYS A 93 5.75 5.40 19.12
N THR A 94 5.29 6.24 18.20
CA THR A 94 4.58 5.78 17.01
C THR A 94 5.53 5.16 16.00
N VAL A 95 6.71 5.75 15.79
CA VAL A 95 7.78 5.18 14.95
C VAL A 95 8.23 3.81 15.49
N GLU A 96 8.47 3.70 16.81
CA GLU A 96 8.76 2.40 17.44
C GLU A 96 7.65 1.36 17.20
N ALA A 97 6.38 1.80 17.25
CA ALA A 97 5.24 0.91 17.00
C ALA A 97 5.11 0.49 15.53
N ILE A 98 5.53 1.36 14.58
CA ILE A 98 5.62 1.00 13.14
C ILE A 98 6.69 -0.08 12.97
N ALA A 99 7.90 0.11 13.46
CA ALA A 99 8.97 -0.89 13.37
C ALA A 99 8.57 -2.23 14.02
N ALA A 100 7.84 -2.20 15.13
CA ALA A 100 7.30 -3.41 15.74
C ALA A 100 6.22 -4.10 14.86
N ALA A 101 5.42 -3.33 14.13
CA ALA A 101 4.43 -3.87 13.19
C ALA A 101 5.08 -4.52 11.98
N GLU A 102 6.15 -3.96 11.46
CA GLU A 102 6.99 -4.51 10.38
C GLU A 102 7.60 -5.85 10.78
N GLN A 103 8.21 -5.89 11.97
CA GLN A 103 8.76 -7.14 12.49
C GLN A 103 7.67 -8.19 12.67
N ALA A 104 6.50 -7.82 13.19
CA ALA A 104 5.38 -8.74 13.36
C ALA A 104 4.84 -9.26 12.01
N PHE A 105 4.91 -8.45 10.95
CA PHE A 105 4.53 -8.88 9.61
C PHE A 105 5.56 -9.85 9.02
N THR A 106 6.85 -9.55 9.14
CA THR A 106 7.96 -10.45 8.77
C THR A 106 7.84 -11.80 9.48
N ASP A 107 7.58 -11.79 10.79
CA ASP A 107 7.40 -12.99 11.59
C ASP A 107 6.17 -13.80 11.13
N ALA A 108 5.08 -13.14 10.77
CA ALA A 108 3.87 -13.78 10.26
C ALA A 108 4.13 -14.50 8.93
N ILE A 109 4.85 -13.88 8.00
CA ILE A 109 5.27 -14.48 6.72
C ILE A 109 6.16 -15.68 6.99
N THR A 110 7.23 -15.47 7.75
CA THR A 110 8.22 -16.52 8.07
C THR A 110 7.55 -17.70 8.73
N LYS A 111 6.70 -17.49 9.73
CA LYS A 111 5.97 -18.55 10.43
C LYS A 111 4.98 -19.26 9.51
N GLY A 112 4.21 -18.50 8.71
CA GLY A 112 3.18 -19.05 7.83
C GLY A 112 3.76 -19.93 6.72
N CYS A 113 4.96 -19.59 6.23
CA CYS A 113 5.61 -20.26 5.11
C CYS A 113 6.75 -21.22 5.52
N SER A 114 7.09 -21.33 6.83
CA SER A 114 8.25 -22.10 7.32
C SER A 114 8.23 -23.59 7.00
N ALA A 115 7.05 -24.16 6.72
CA ALA A 115 6.91 -25.56 6.36
C ALA A 115 7.15 -25.84 4.86
N LEU A 116 7.27 -24.80 4.04
CA LEU A 116 7.55 -24.88 2.61
C LEU A 116 9.07 -24.86 2.36
N HIS A 117 9.50 -25.62 1.35
CA HIS A 117 10.85 -25.44 0.84
C HIS A 117 10.93 -24.07 0.14
N PRO A 118 12.05 -23.30 0.24
CA PRO A 118 12.16 -21.99 -0.39
C PRO A 118 11.79 -21.95 -1.88
N LEU A 119 12.17 -22.98 -2.64
CA LEU A 119 11.80 -23.09 -4.07
C LEU A 119 10.28 -23.18 -4.30
N GLU A 120 9.50 -23.67 -3.33
CA GLU A 120 8.04 -23.74 -3.45
C GLU A 120 7.38 -22.38 -3.19
N VAL A 121 8.03 -21.53 -2.41
CA VAL A 121 7.61 -20.13 -2.24
C VAL A 121 7.86 -19.34 -3.52
N LEU A 122 8.96 -19.63 -4.22
CA LEU A 122 9.34 -18.91 -5.45
C LEU A 122 8.55 -19.39 -6.68
N ARG A 123 8.33 -20.69 -6.87
CA ARG A 123 7.77 -21.26 -8.09
C ARG A 123 6.42 -20.64 -8.48
N ALA A 124 6.28 -20.32 -9.78
CA ALA A 124 5.08 -19.69 -10.37
C ALA A 124 3.79 -20.52 -10.18
N ASP A 125 3.89 -21.85 -10.13
CA ASP A 125 2.76 -22.77 -9.97
C ASP A 125 2.42 -23.09 -8.49
N ALA A 126 3.25 -22.58 -7.56
CA ALA A 126 3.05 -22.69 -6.11
C ALA A 126 2.66 -21.32 -5.54
N VAL A 127 3.42 -20.71 -4.62
CA VAL A 127 3.09 -19.37 -4.10
C VAL A 127 3.33 -18.27 -5.13
N GLY A 128 4.39 -18.39 -5.95
CA GLY A 128 4.54 -17.62 -7.19
C GLY A 128 5.45 -16.41 -7.13
N TYR A 129 6.32 -16.28 -6.13
CA TYR A 129 7.15 -15.07 -6.00
C TYR A 129 8.16 -14.86 -7.14
N GLU A 130 8.50 -15.89 -7.93
CA GLU A 130 9.30 -15.69 -9.15
C GLU A 130 8.61 -14.79 -10.19
N LEU A 131 7.26 -14.66 -10.13
CA LEU A 131 6.49 -13.80 -11.04
C LEU A 131 6.74 -12.31 -10.80
N ILE A 132 7.18 -11.94 -9.60
CA ILE A 132 7.48 -10.57 -9.21
C ILE A 132 8.96 -10.38 -8.83
N ALA A 133 9.83 -11.34 -9.22
CA ALA A 133 11.25 -11.26 -8.88
C ALA A 133 11.93 -9.98 -9.40
N GLN A 134 11.53 -9.49 -10.58
CA GLN A 134 12.06 -8.24 -11.10
C GLN A 134 11.65 -7.04 -10.25
N GLN A 135 10.38 -6.96 -9.82
CA GLN A 135 9.91 -5.89 -8.96
C GLN A 135 10.65 -5.88 -7.62
N CYS A 136 10.88 -7.07 -7.03
CA CYS A 136 11.70 -7.17 -5.81
C CYS A 136 13.16 -6.75 -6.03
N SER A 137 13.75 -7.10 -7.19
CA SER A 137 15.11 -6.67 -7.56
C SER A 137 15.19 -5.15 -7.75
N ASP A 138 14.15 -4.52 -8.31
CA ASP A 138 14.06 -3.06 -8.46
C ASP A 138 13.99 -2.35 -7.09
N LEU A 139 13.44 -3.03 -6.05
CA LEU A 139 13.49 -2.61 -4.65
C LEU A 139 14.83 -2.95 -3.95
N GLY A 140 15.80 -3.52 -4.66
CA GLY A 140 17.11 -3.90 -4.12
C GLY A 140 17.14 -5.27 -3.42
N THR A 141 16.09 -6.10 -3.58
CA THR A 141 16.00 -7.42 -2.94
C THR A 141 15.94 -8.54 -3.98
N ASP A 142 17.02 -9.30 -4.12
CA ASP A 142 17.05 -10.51 -4.96
C ASP A 142 16.43 -11.69 -4.20
N LEU A 143 15.44 -12.34 -4.81
CA LEU A 143 14.70 -13.45 -4.20
C LEU A 143 15.51 -14.76 -4.23
N THR A 144 16.04 -15.17 -3.09
CA THR A 144 16.84 -16.39 -2.95
C THR A 144 16.26 -17.38 -1.94
N ASP A 145 15.51 -16.89 -0.97
CA ASP A 145 14.96 -17.66 0.14
C ASP A 145 13.70 -16.98 0.73
N LEU A 146 13.13 -17.55 1.79
CA LEU A 146 11.96 -16.99 2.46
C LEU A 146 12.23 -15.64 3.13
N ALA A 147 13.46 -15.38 3.59
CA ALA A 147 13.78 -14.13 4.25
C ALA A 147 13.81 -12.98 3.23
N SER A 148 14.41 -13.20 2.06
CA SER A 148 14.40 -12.21 0.96
C SER A 148 12.99 -11.97 0.41
N VAL A 149 12.13 -12.99 0.35
CA VAL A 149 10.71 -12.83 0.01
C VAL A 149 10.00 -11.95 1.05
N ALA A 150 10.19 -12.24 2.34
CA ALA A 150 9.58 -11.43 3.40
C ALA A 150 10.08 -9.98 3.36
N GLN A 151 11.36 -9.76 3.14
CA GLN A 151 11.95 -8.42 3.00
C GLN A 151 11.32 -7.64 1.85
N CYS A 152 11.24 -8.24 0.65
CA CYS A 152 10.61 -7.60 -0.51
C CYS A 152 9.15 -7.20 -0.22
N ILE A 153 8.35 -8.11 0.34
CA ILE A 153 6.95 -7.82 0.64
C ILE A 153 6.82 -6.69 1.65
N VAL A 154 7.61 -6.71 2.72
CA VAL A 154 7.55 -5.69 3.77
C VAL A 154 7.93 -4.32 3.21
N GLN A 155 9.05 -4.23 2.50
CA GLN A 155 9.55 -2.99 1.91
C GLN A 155 8.53 -2.35 0.97
N GLU A 156 7.91 -3.15 0.07
CA GLU A 156 6.85 -2.65 -0.80
C GLU A 156 5.63 -2.17 -0.02
N HIS A 157 5.19 -2.94 0.98
CA HIS A 157 4.01 -2.58 1.78
C HIS A 157 4.23 -1.35 2.64
N GLU A 158 5.47 -1.10 3.06
CA GLU A 158 5.86 0.13 3.75
C GLU A 158 5.69 1.34 2.83
N CYS A 159 6.33 1.31 1.68
CA CYS A 159 6.27 2.37 0.70
C CYS A 159 4.84 2.61 0.21
N ALA A 160 4.10 1.55 -0.13
CA ALA A 160 2.72 1.65 -0.57
C ALA A 160 1.78 2.25 0.50
N ALA A 161 1.95 1.89 1.78
CA ALA A 161 1.19 2.49 2.87
C ALA A 161 1.50 3.98 3.05
N GLU A 162 2.75 4.38 2.90
CA GLU A 162 3.19 5.77 2.99
C GLU A 162 2.65 6.59 1.82
N ARG A 163 2.70 6.09 0.59
CA ARG A 163 2.10 6.75 -0.59
C ARG A 163 0.59 6.90 -0.46
N LEU A 164 -0.12 5.89 0.06
CA LEU A 164 -1.55 6.00 0.38
C LEU A 164 -1.81 7.10 1.40
N PHE A 165 -0.99 7.14 2.45
CA PHE A 165 -1.13 8.13 3.51
C PHE A 165 -0.83 9.54 3.02
N GLN A 166 0.19 9.71 2.17
CA GLN A 166 0.53 11.00 1.58
C GLN A 166 -0.57 11.54 0.66
N ALA A 167 -1.26 10.68 -0.09
CA ALA A 167 -2.43 11.08 -0.85
C ALA A 167 -3.58 11.60 0.02
N GLU A 168 -3.73 11.01 1.20
CA GLU A 168 -4.74 11.40 2.19
C GLU A 168 -4.32 12.66 2.97
N HIS A 169 -3.02 12.86 3.16
CA HIS A 169 -2.42 13.89 4.01
C HIS A 169 -1.10 14.39 3.40
N PRO A 170 -1.14 15.28 2.39
CA PRO A 170 0.05 15.69 1.62
C PRO A 170 1.18 16.26 2.49
N ARG A 171 0.86 16.94 3.58
CA ARG A 171 1.82 17.49 4.54
C ARG A 171 2.48 16.47 5.47
N ALA A 172 2.21 15.16 5.29
CA ALA A 172 2.66 14.14 6.24
C ALA A 172 4.18 14.14 6.47
N GLY A 173 4.99 14.25 5.41
CA GLY A 173 6.45 14.32 5.51
C GLY A 173 6.94 15.53 6.29
N GLU A 174 6.46 16.72 5.95
CA GLU A 174 6.73 17.96 6.68
C GLU A 174 6.39 17.83 8.18
N LEU A 175 5.18 17.34 8.48
CA LEU A 175 4.70 17.25 9.86
C LEU A 175 5.53 16.27 10.71
N LEU A 176 6.04 15.19 10.11
CA LEU A 176 6.97 14.29 10.78
C LEU A 176 8.31 14.98 11.01
N GLY A 177 8.79 15.76 10.03
CA GLY A 177 10.01 16.55 10.16
C GLY A 177 9.96 17.59 11.29
N LEU A 178 8.80 18.25 11.52
CA LEU A 178 8.62 19.22 12.61
C LEU A 178 8.82 18.63 14.02
N VAL A 179 8.72 17.34 14.17
CA VAL A 179 8.83 16.64 15.45
C VAL A 179 9.94 15.60 15.47
N ASP A 180 10.90 15.72 14.53
CA ASP A 180 12.05 14.82 14.39
C ASP A 180 11.65 13.32 14.35
N ALA A 181 10.49 13.01 13.77
CA ALA A 181 9.99 11.65 13.63
C ALA A 181 10.48 11.02 12.31
N ASP A 182 11.63 10.35 12.37
CA ASP A 182 12.27 9.71 11.24
C ASP A 182 11.74 8.28 11.05
N LEU A 183 11.20 7.98 9.87
CA LEU A 183 10.73 6.65 9.47
C LEU A 183 11.86 5.79 8.87
N GLY A 184 13.06 6.35 8.71
CA GLY A 184 14.21 5.68 8.13
C GLY A 184 14.50 6.06 6.68
N PRO A 185 15.65 5.59 6.16
CA PRO A 185 16.15 5.99 4.84
C PRO A 185 15.34 5.42 3.66
N ASP A 186 14.53 4.40 3.92
CA ASP A 186 13.70 3.72 2.92
C ASP A 186 12.26 4.27 2.90
N SER A 187 11.98 5.35 3.67
CA SER A 187 10.65 5.99 3.66
C SER A 187 10.32 6.57 2.29
N CYS A 188 9.09 6.34 1.86
CA CYS A 188 8.50 6.89 0.64
C CYS A 188 7.62 8.12 0.89
N LEU A 189 7.60 8.64 2.13
CA LEU A 189 6.95 9.92 2.42
C LEU A 189 7.85 11.07 1.98
N GLU A 190 7.33 11.91 1.11
CA GLU A 190 8.03 13.11 0.65
C GLU A 190 7.67 14.31 1.53
N ASP A 191 8.66 15.15 1.82
CA ASP A 191 8.45 16.46 2.41
C ASP A 191 8.25 17.47 1.29
N PHE A 192 7.00 17.85 1.06
CA PHE A 192 6.63 18.85 0.05
C PHE A 192 6.82 20.29 0.51
N GLY A 193 7.31 20.51 1.72
CA GLY A 193 7.42 21.83 2.34
C GLY A 193 6.16 22.22 3.13
N GLY A 194 5.90 23.52 3.27
CA GLY A 194 4.82 24.07 4.08
C GLY A 194 5.34 24.91 5.25
N GLY A 195 6.64 24.78 5.56
CA GLY A 195 7.37 25.65 6.49
C GLY A 195 6.93 25.53 7.95
N GLY A 196 6.12 24.53 8.30
CA GLY A 196 5.66 24.32 9.68
C GLY A 196 4.53 25.25 10.12
N PHE A 197 3.99 26.07 9.23
CA PHE A 197 2.97 27.05 9.57
C PHE A 197 1.55 26.52 9.35
N GLY A 198 0.62 26.98 10.19
CA GLY A 198 -0.82 26.86 9.99
C GLY A 198 -1.40 28.15 9.42
N VAL A 199 -2.71 28.14 9.19
CA VAL A 199 -3.43 29.35 8.79
C VAL A 199 -3.61 30.31 9.97
N ASP A 200 -3.57 31.61 9.72
CA ASP A 200 -3.76 32.64 10.78
C ASP A 200 -5.17 32.61 11.40
N ASP A 201 -6.19 32.22 10.61
CA ASP A 201 -7.57 32.11 11.07
C ASP A 201 -7.83 30.78 11.78
N LEU A 202 -7.88 30.81 13.10
CA LEU A 202 -8.15 29.63 13.94
C LEU A 202 -9.51 28.94 13.65
N VAL A 203 -10.49 29.67 13.09
CA VAL A 203 -11.77 29.07 12.69
C VAL A 203 -11.55 28.24 11.44
N LEU A 204 -10.83 28.78 10.47
CA LEU A 204 -10.42 28.07 9.26
C LEU A 204 -9.50 26.88 9.62
N GLY A 205 -8.51 27.06 10.52
CA GLY A 205 -7.64 25.98 10.98
C GLY A 205 -8.39 24.77 11.52
N LYS A 206 -9.42 25.00 12.35
CA LYS A 206 -10.31 23.92 12.84
C LYS A 206 -11.14 23.26 11.74
N GLN A 207 -11.50 24.00 10.70
CA GLN A 207 -12.24 23.46 9.54
C GLN A 207 -11.31 22.59 8.68
N LEU A 208 -10.05 23.02 8.47
CA LEU A 208 -9.02 22.26 7.78
C LEU A 208 -8.68 20.97 8.53
N ASP A 209 -8.46 21.02 9.85
CA ASP A 209 -8.23 19.82 10.68
C ASP A 209 -9.38 18.80 10.56
N ARG A 210 -10.63 19.27 10.51
CA ARG A 210 -11.78 18.41 10.32
C ARG A 210 -11.85 17.82 8.90
N CYS A 211 -11.54 18.62 7.87
CA CYS A 211 -11.52 18.16 6.48
C CYS A 211 -10.46 17.08 6.31
N ASP A 212 -9.24 17.34 6.73
CA ASP A 212 -8.11 16.45 6.72
C ASP A 212 -8.39 15.10 7.41
N ALA A 213 -8.90 15.14 8.65
CA ALA A 213 -9.31 13.93 9.38
C ALA A 213 -10.38 13.12 8.63
N GLY A 214 -11.26 13.80 7.89
CA GLY A 214 -12.30 13.16 7.08
C GLY A 214 -11.73 12.46 5.85
N VAL A 215 -10.76 13.08 5.17
CA VAL A 215 -10.06 12.51 4.02
C VAL A 215 -9.30 11.26 4.43
N ARG A 216 -8.44 11.34 5.45
CA ARG A 216 -7.66 10.20 5.97
C ARG A 216 -8.55 9.03 6.39
N LYS A 217 -9.66 9.31 7.07
CA LYS A 217 -10.63 8.27 7.45
C LYS A 217 -11.30 7.63 6.24
N ALA A 218 -11.63 8.40 5.21
CA ALA A 218 -12.27 7.89 4.00
C ALA A 218 -11.32 6.99 3.20
N GLY A 219 -10.08 7.45 2.96
CA GLY A 219 -9.05 6.71 2.23
C GLY A 219 -8.63 5.43 2.93
N ALA A 220 -8.22 5.50 4.20
CA ALA A 220 -7.87 4.31 4.99
C ALA A 220 -9.04 3.31 5.09
N GLY A 221 -10.27 3.81 5.18
CA GLY A 221 -11.48 2.97 5.19
C GLY A 221 -11.68 2.21 3.88
N PHE A 222 -11.53 2.88 2.75
CA PHE A 222 -11.61 2.28 1.42
C PHE A 222 -10.51 1.24 1.22
N THR A 223 -9.24 1.59 1.48
CA THR A 223 -8.08 0.68 1.37
C THR A 223 -8.28 -0.59 2.16
N GLY A 224 -8.67 -0.49 3.44
CA GLY A 224 -8.86 -1.67 4.28
C GLY A 224 -9.98 -2.59 3.79
N LYS A 225 -11.06 -2.03 3.23
CA LYS A 225 -12.15 -2.82 2.65
C LYS A 225 -11.76 -3.46 1.33
N LYS A 226 -11.05 -2.73 0.46
CA LYS A 226 -10.54 -3.25 -0.82
C LYS A 226 -9.60 -4.42 -0.57
N GLN A 227 -8.56 -4.25 0.23
CA GLN A 227 -7.59 -5.29 0.53
C GLN A 227 -8.25 -6.54 1.12
N LYS A 228 -9.10 -6.38 2.15
CA LYS A 228 -9.81 -7.51 2.76
C LYS A 228 -10.69 -8.25 1.76
N SER A 229 -11.39 -7.54 0.88
CA SER A 229 -12.29 -8.14 -0.10
C SER A 229 -11.52 -8.88 -1.19
N LEU A 230 -10.44 -8.28 -1.73
CA LEU A 230 -9.56 -8.91 -2.70
C LEU A 230 -8.89 -10.15 -2.11
N ALA A 231 -8.35 -10.08 -0.89
CA ALA A 231 -7.75 -11.23 -0.20
C ALA A 231 -8.72 -12.40 -0.08
N GLN A 232 -10.00 -12.14 0.27
CA GLN A 232 -11.02 -13.20 0.33
C GLN A 232 -11.30 -13.86 -1.03
N CYS A 233 -11.35 -13.07 -2.10
CA CYS A 233 -11.53 -13.57 -3.46
C CYS A 233 -10.32 -14.41 -3.90
N VAL A 234 -9.12 -13.85 -3.79
CA VAL A 234 -7.88 -14.49 -4.24
C VAL A 234 -7.60 -15.77 -3.47
N SER A 235 -7.71 -15.76 -2.14
CA SER A 235 -7.54 -16.99 -1.35
C SER A 235 -8.54 -18.08 -1.71
N ALA A 236 -9.80 -17.74 -2.03
CA ALA A 236 -10.77 -18.73 -2.45
C ALA A 236 -10.41 -19.36 -3.80
N LEU A 237 -9.93 -18.57 -4.75
CA LEU A 237 -9.46 -19.04 -6.05
C LEU A 237 -8.18 -19.87 -5.94
N TYR A 238 -7.23 -19.38 -5.13
CA TYR A 238 -5.97 -20.07 -4.89
C TYR A 238 -6.17 -21.44 -4.22
N ALA A 239 -7.03 -21.51 -3.21
CA ALA A 239 -7.39 -22.78 -2.59
C ALA A 239 -8.03 -23.76 -3.59
N CYS A 240 -8.88 -23.30 -4.51
CA CYS A 240 -9.41 -24.14 -5.57
C CYS A 240 -8.31 -24.62 -6.54
N ASP A 241 -7.39 -23.75 -6.90
CA ASP A 241 -6.28 -24.08 -7.79
C ASP A 241 -5.35 -25.13 -7.18
N GLN A 242 -5.01 -24.97 -5.90
CA GLN A 242 -4.06 -25.86 -5.20
C GLN A 242 -4.70 -27.16 -4.69
N LEU A 243 -5.91 -27.13 -4.13
CA LEU A 243 -6.52 -28.27 -3.46
C LEU A 243 -7.52 -29.04 -4.32
N ALA A 244 -8.04 -28.42 -5.38
CA ALA A 244 -9.12 -28.99 -6.19
C ALA A 244 -8.95 -28.62 -7.67
N PHE A 245 -7.73 -28.73 -8.19
CA PHE A 245 -7.41 -28.35 -9.58
C PHE A 245 -8.39 -28.95 -10.60
N GLY A 246 -8.93 -28.09 -11.49
CA GLY A 246 -9.89 -28.49 -12.49
C GLY A 246 -11.32 -28.76 -11.99
N ASN A 247 -11.59 -28.57 -10.69
CA ASN A 247 -12.94 -28.74 -10.14
C ASN A 247 -13.81 -27.52 -10.41
N ALA A 248 -14.73 -27.64 -11.38
CA ALA A 248 -15.63 -26.56 -11.79
C ALA A 248 -16.57 -26.07 -10.67
N GLU A 249 -16.97 -26.94 -9.75
CA GLU A 249 -17.83 -26.55 -8.62
C GLU A 249 -17.07 -25.68 -7.61
N CYS A 250 -15.79 -26.01 -7.33
CA CYS A 250 -14.92 -25.20 -6.50
C CYS A 250 -14.76 -23.80 -7.12
N VAL A 251 -14.41 -23.71 -8.39
CA VAL A 251 -14.25 -22.45 -9.11
C VAL A 251 -15.54 -21.62 -9.10
N ALA A 252 -16.69 -22.24 -9.35
CA ALA A 252 -17.98 -21.54 -9.32
C ALA A 252 -18.33 -21.01 -7.90
N LYS A 253 -17.90 -21.69 -6.84
CA LYS A 253 -18.05 -21.20 -5.47
C LYS A 253 -17.11 -20.04 -5.18
N ALA A 254 -15.86 -20.12 -5.60
CA ALA A 254 -14.88 -19.04 -5.46
C ALA A 254 -15.33 -17.80 -6.26
N GLN A 255 -15.86 -17.98 -7.48
CA GLN A 255 -16.43 -16.88 -8.27
C GLN A 255 -17.51 -16.10 -7.52
N LYS A 256 -18.43 -16.78 -6.82
CA LYS A 256 -19.45 -16.09 -5.99
C LYS A 256 -18.81 -15.28 -4.86
N THR A 257 -17.69 -15.76 -4.29
CA THR A 257 -16.93 -15.01 -3.29
C THR A 257 -16.32 -13.75 -3.92
N CYS A 258 -15.77 -13.86 -5.12
CA CYS A 258 -15.21 -12.75 -5.87
C CYS A 258 -16.29 -11.73 -6.27
N ASP A 259 -17.45 -12.17 -6.77
CA ASP A 259 -18.57 -11.28 -7.11
C ASP A 259 -19.01 -10.44 -5.91
N LYS A 260 -19.09 -11.07 -4.71
CA LYS A 260 -19.39 -10.36 -3.46
C LYS A 260 -18.27 -9.39 -3.09
N ALA A 261 -17.01 -9.78 -3.26
CA ALA A 261 -15.85 -8.95 -2.96
C ALA A 261 -15.83 -7.69 -3.83
N PHE A 262 -15.97 -7.84 -5.14
CA PHE A 262 -16.02 -6.70 -6.07
C PHE A 262 -17.25 -5.82 -5.84
N GLY A 263 -18.41 -6.41 -5.52
CA GLY A 263 -19.58 -5.63 -5.12
C GLY A 263 -19.35 -4.81 -3.83
N THR A 264 -18.59 -5.35 -2.88
CA THR A 264 -18.20 -4.63 -1.66
C THR A 264 -17.25 -3.48 -2.00
N ILE A 265 -16.21 -3.71 -2.82
CA ILE A 265 -15.25 -2.68 -3.24
C ILE A 265 -15.96 -1.54 -3.95
N ALA A 266 -16.84 -1.84 -4.94
CA ALA A 266 -17.62 -0.84 -5.64
C ALA A 266 -18.52 -0.05 -4.69
N GLY A 267 -19.13 -0.71 -3.71
CA GLY A 267 -19.94 -0.04 -2.69
C GLY A 267 -19.14 0.89 -1.76
N GLU A 268 -17.90 0.55 -1.45
CA GLU A 268 -17.01 1.43 -0.65
C GLU A 268 -16.46 2.60 -1.50
N ALA A 269 -16.16 2.37 -2.79
CA ALA A 269 -15.80 3.43 -3.73
C ALA A 269 -16.86 4.53 -3.79
N LEU A 270 -18.14 4.14 -3.86
CA LEU A 270 -19.27 5.09 -3.85
C LEU A 270 -19.43 5.85 -2.53
N LYS A 271 -18.77 5.47 -1.45
CA LYS A 271 -18.82 6.16 -0.15
C LYS A 271 -17.65 7.12 0.06
N LEU A 272 -16.54 6.94 -0.65
CA LEU A 272 -15.33 7.72 -0.47
C LEU A 272 -15.61 9.21 -0.74
N GLU A 273 -16.05 9.55 -1.94
CA GLU A 273 -16.33 10.93 -2.33
C GLU A 273 -17.33 11.64 -1.40
N PRO A 274 -18.53 11.09 -1.11
CA PRO A 274 -19.47 11.74 -0.19
C PRO A 274 -18.91 11.91 1.23
N SER A 275 -17.97 11.05 1.66
CA SER A 275 -17.36 11.17 2.97
C SER A 275 -16.40 12.36 3.02
N VAL A 276 -15.61 12.57 1.95
CA VAL A 276 -14.75 13.74 1.78
C VAL A 276 -15.60 15.01 1.69
N ASP A 277 -16.63 15.04 0.83
CA ASP A 277 -17.55 16.17 0.68
C ASP A 277 -18.14 16.61 2.02
N LYS A 278 -18.62 15.66 2.81
CA LYS A 278 -19.21 15.94 4.12
C LYS A 278 -18.20 16.57 5.09
N SER A 279 -16.96 16.12 5.06
CA SER A 279 -15.93 16.58 6.00
C SER A 279 -15.38 17.94 5.61
N CYS A 280 -15.25 18.20 4.30
CA CYS A 280 -14.69 19.41 3.73
C CYS A 280 -15.74 20.47 3.34
N ALA A 281 -17.03 20.24 3.60
CA ALA A 281 -18.14 21.07 3.14
C ALA A 281 -18.07 22.56 3.55
N VAL A 282 -17.30 22.88 4.59
CA VAL A 282 -17.18 24.24 5.13
C VAL A 282 -15.84 24.91 4.75
N VAL A 283 -14.98 24.20 4.02
CA VAL A 283 -13.68 24.69 3.57
C VAL A 283 -13.81 25.08 2.09
N ASP A 284 -13.51 26.32 1.75
CA ASP A 284 -13.34 26.68 0.35
C ASP A 284 -12.10 25.99 -0.19
N PHE A 285 -12.20 25.40 -1.39
CA PHE A 285 -11.08 24.65 -1.95
C PHE A 285 -9.81 25.52 -2.10
N SER A 286 -9.96 26.80 -2.44
CA SER A 286 -8.86 27.76 -2.51
C SER A 286 -8.12 27.96 -1.18
N GLN A 287 -8.75 27.63 -0.05
CA GLN A 287 -8.15 27.70 1.29
C GLN A 287 -7.49 26.37 1.70
N ALA A 288 -7.89 25.25 1.08
CA ALA A 288 -7.30 23.94 1.30
C ALA A 288 -6.03 23.70 0.48
N VAL A 289 -5.94 24.38 -0.67
CA VAL A 289 -4.87 24.18 -1.67
C VAL A 289 -3.49 24.64 -1.20
N PRO A 290 -3.30 25.81 -0.52
CA PRO A 290 -2.00 26.31 -0.12
C PRO A 290 -1.27 25.39 0.89
N ASP A 291 0.04 25.59 0.97
CA ASP A 291 0.94 24.82 1.85
C ASP A 291 0.58 24.99 3.34
N GLU A 292 0.11 26.16 3.76
CA GLU A 292 -0.38 26.39 5.12
C GLU A 292 -1.73 25.69 5.39
N GLY A 293 -2.46 25.30 4.32
CA GLY A 293 -3.71 24.54 4.37
C GLY A 293 -3.48 23.05 4.39
N LEU A 294 -3.98 22.35 3.37
CA LEU A 294 -3.86 20.90 3.17
C LEU A 294 -2.83 20.51 2.10
N ALA A 295 -2.25 21.49 1.39
CA ALA A 295 -1.23 21.31 0.35
C ALA A 295 -1.65 20.34 -0.78
N PHE A 296 -2.91 20.38 -1.19
CA PHE A 296 -3.40 19.47 -2.26
C PHE A 296 -2.73 19.70 -3.62
N THR A 297 -2.14 20.89 -3.87
CA THR A 297 -1.38 21.19 -5.08
C THR A 297 -0.11 20.34 -5.21
N GLU A 298 0.46 19.91 -4.11
CA GLU A 298 1.69 19.12 -4.12
C GLU A 298 1.49 17.71 -4.74
N LEU A 299 0.24 17.26 -4.84
CA LEU A 299 -0.11 16.00 -5.47
C LEU A 299 -0.30 16.09 -7.00
N VAL A 300 -0.13 17.27 -7.62
CA VAL A 300 -0.45 17.48 -9.06
C VAL A 300 0.32 16.52 -9.95
N ASP A 301 1.63 16.38 -9.76
CA ASP A 301 2.46 15.53 -10.61
C ASP A 301 2.06 14.04 -10.49
N GLU A 302 1.76 13.58 -9.29
CA GLU A 302 1.29 12.21 -9.05
C GLU A 302 -0.10 12.00 -9.64
N CYS A 303 -1.01 12.94 -9.47
CA CYS A 303 -2.36 12.89 -10.01
C CYS A 303 -2.38 12.94 -11.55
N ASP A 304 -1.43 13.65 -12.18
CA ASP A 304 -1.29 13.68 -13.64
C ASP A 304 -0.98 12.30 -14.19
N THR A 305 -0.13 11.53 -13.52
CA THR A 305 0.16 10.12 -13.89
C THR A 305 -1.10 9.24 -13.84
N LEU A 306 -2.07 9.61 -13.01
CA LEU A 306 -3.37 8.96 -12.86
C LEU A 306 -4.44 9.54 -13.79
N GLY A 307 -4.08 10.51 -14.66
CA GLY A 307 -4.97 11.15 -15.62
C GLY A 307 -5.86 12.24 -14.99
N VAL A 308 -5.38 12.91 -13.95
CA VAL A 308 -5.96 14.10 -13.35
C VAL A 308 -4.92 15.23 -13.44
N SER A 309 -4.93 15.96 -14.56
CA SER A 309 -3.86 16.89 -14.93
C SER A 309 -3.78 18.16 -14.07
N ASP A 310 -4.84 18.51 -13.34
CA ASP A 310 -4.88 19.70 -12.49
C ASP A 310 -5.76 19.45 -11.27
N ILE A 311 -5.30 19.86 -10.09
CA ILE A 311 -6.09 19.82 -8.85
C ILE A 311 -6.62 21.23 -8.55
N VAL A 312 -7.65 21.67 -9.28
CA VAL A 312 -8.24 23.01 -9.14
C VAL A 312 -9.62 22.99 -8.46
N THR A 313 -10.13 21.81 -8.13
CA THR A 313 -11.38 21.61 -7.38
C THR A 313 -11.27 20.40 -6.45
N ILE A 314 -12.15 20.36 -5.44
CA ILE A 314 -12.26 19.19 -4.56
C ILE A 314 -12.63 17.90 -5.32
N ASP A 315 -13.37 18.02 -6.44
CA ASP A 315 -13.73 16.86 -7.26
C ASP A 315 -12.51 16.29 -8.01
N HIS A 316 -11.58 17.12 -8.46
CA HIS A 316 -10.30 16.67 -9.03
C HIS A 316 -9.49 15.93 -7.99
N TYR A 317 -9.35 16.49 -6.79
CA TYR A 317 -8.65 15.83 -5.69
C TYR A 317 -9.29 14.48 -5.31
N LYS A 318 -10.62 14.42 -5.14
CA LYS A 318 -11.33 13.16 -4.85
C LYS A 318 -11.11 12.10 -5.93
N THR A 319 -11.11 12.51 -7.19
CA THR A 319 -10.85 11.60 -8.33
C THR A 319 -9.41 11.06 -8.28
N CYS A 320 -8.43 11.92 -8.00
CA CYS A 320 -7.04 11.50 -7.82
C CYS A 320 -6.90 10.53 -6.65
N LEU A 321 -7.39 10.92 -5.48
CA LEU A 321 -7.37 10.11 -4.26
C LEU A 321 -7.94 8.71 -4.51
N TYR A 322 -9.10 8.63 -5.16
CA TYR A 322 -9.73 7.36 -5.49
C TYR A 322 -8.84 6.51 -6.40
N ARG A 323 -8.34 7.09 -7.51
CA ARG A 323 -7.51 6.37 -8.49
C ARG A 323 -6.21 5.86 -7.88
N GLN A 324 -5.57 6.68 -7.04
CA GLN A 324 -4.36 6.29 -6.33
C GLN A 324 -4.61 5.11 -5.39
N HIS A 325 -5.68 5.17 -4.60
CA HIS A 325 -6.05 4.08 -3.71
C HIS A 325 -6.45 2.79 -4.46
N GLU A 326 -7.05 2.93 -5.64
CA GLU A 326 -7.30 1.79 -6.53
C GLU A 326 -6.00 1.16 -7.01
N CYS A 327 -5.08 1.94 -7.59
CA CYS A 327 -3.81 1.45 -8.13
C CYS A 327 -2.93 0.83 -7.04
N ILE A 328 -2.69 1.54 -5.94
CA ILE A 328 -1.83 1.05 -4.84
C ILE A 328 -2.47 -0.17 -4.15
N GLY A 329 -3.79 -0.20 -4.01
CA GLY A 329 -4.49 -1.37 -3.48
C GLY A 329 -4.32 -2.63 -4.33
N ASP A 330 -4.24 -2.50 -5.65
CA ASP A 330 -3.96 -3.61 -6.57
C ASP A 330 -2.48 -4.03 -6.53
N GLU A 331 -1.55 -3.07 -6.43
CA GLU A 331 -0.11 -3.29 -6.23
C GLU A 331 0.17 -4.09 -4.94
N LEU A 332 -0.39 -3.65 -3.81
CA LEU A 332 -0.31 -4.36 -2.54
C LEU A 332 -0.82 -5.80 -2.65
N MET A 333 -1.90 -6.02 -3.42
CA MET A 333 -2.42 -7.37 -3.65
C MET A 333 -1.47 -8.22 -4.49
N GLN A 334 -0.83 -7.63 -5.49
CA GLN A 334 0.14 -8.34 -6.34
C GLN A 334 1.36 -8.80 -5.54
N PHE A 335 1.88 -7.96 -4.63
CA PHE A 335 3.00 -8.35 -3.77
C PHE A 335 2.60 -9.35 -2.68
N ALA A 336 1.37 -9.26 -2.16
CA ALA A 336 0.87 -10.22 -1.17
C ALA A 336 0.49 -11.57 -1.79
N ALA A 337 0.06 -11.60 -3.05
CA ALA A 337 -0.34 -12.79 -3.79
C ALA A 337 0.06 -12.65 -5.26
N PRO A 338 1.29 -13.00 -5.66
CA PRO A 338 1.79 -12.78 -7.03
C PRO A 338 0.95 -13.41 -8.13
N ARG A 339 0.22 -14.48 -7.82
CA ARG A 339 -0.71 -15.15 -8.73
C ARG A 339 -2.10 -14.52 -8.82
N ALA A 340 -2.36 -13.43 -8.08
CA ALA A 340 -3.69 -12.81 -8.01
C ALA A 340 -4.26 -12.49 -9.39
N THR A 341 -3.48 -11.85 -10.26
CA THR A 341 -3.92 -11.47 -11.61
C THR A 341 -4.34 -12.69 -12.45
N GLU A 342 -3.52 -13.75 -12.46
CA GLU A 342 -3.83 -15.00 -13.17
C GLU A 342 -5.14 -15.61 -12.64
N LEU A 343 -5.29 -15.69 -11.33
CA LEU A 343 -6.46 -16.28 -10.70
C LEU A 343 -7.74 -15.48 -10.96
N LEU A 344 -7.67 -14.17 -10.91
CA LEU A 344 -8.80 -13.28 -11.20
C LEU A 344 -9.24 -13.37 -12.67
N MET A 345 -8.30 -13.47 -13.61
CA MET A 345 -8.60 -13.66 -15.03
C MET A 345 -9.40 -14.94 -15.30
N ARG A 346 -9.23 -16.01 -14.51
CA ARG A 346 -9.98 -17.27 -14.66
C ARG A 346 -11.49 -17.12 -14.36
N VAL A 347 -11.86 -16.07 -13.63
CA VAL A 347 -13.26 -15.74 -13.31
C VAL A 347 -13.73 -14.46 -14.00
N GLY A 348 -12.98 -13.98 -15.02
CA GLY A 348 -13.34 -12.81 -15.83
C GLY A 348 -13.26 -11.47 -15.08
N ARG A 349 -12.31 -11.36 -14.19
CA ARG A 349 -12.03 -10.15 -13.39
C ARG A 349 -10.64 -9.61 -13.68
#